data_3b0acc47d5fa486a6df0c86b3027c2b6
#
_entry.id   3b0acc47d5fa486a6df0c86b3027c2b6
#
_cell.length_a   1.000
_cell.length_b   1.000
_cell.length_c   1.000
_cell.angle_alpha   90.00
_cell.angle_beta   90.00
_cell.angle_gamma   90.00
#
_symmetry.space_group_name_H-M   'P 1'
#
loop_
_entity.id
_entity.type
_entity.pdbx_description
1 polymer ?
#
loop_
_entity_poly.entity_id
_entity_poly.type
_entity_poly.pdbx_seq_one_letter_code
_entity_poly.pdbx_strand_id
1 'polypeptide(L)'
;MKIGVVIVTYNRLDKLKIALNSYEKQTVKPKYILVVNNNSTDGTKEYLEEWKSNSTDIEKIIVNLDKNTGGSGGFYEGLKNSLELDSEWVWVADDDAYPKEDAFEIAQKYIEKHKEENLSAICGTVLKSDGTTIDCSHRRKIYTSAFNRISQPYSKPKDYEQEEFEINGFSYVGTMINKEKLTQTELTKKDYFIYYDDTEHSYRLSKLGKIVCIPNIQVVHDAPHSEMSEIVKWKLYYLVRNTLDFIHLNFDEKYFKQQCLEVPFKFKVAVFLFGKDKKYGYKMIDEAVKDAKLGKTGLHEIYKPGWSPNK
;
A
#
# COMPACT_ATOMS: atom_id res chain seq x y z
N MET A 1 5.79 19.69 -14.29
CA MET A 1 5.70 18.82 -13.10
C MET A 1 6.74 17.70 -13.19
N LYS A 2 7.44 17.40 -12.08
CA LYS A 2 8.44 16.34 -11.99
C LYS A 2 7.89 15.17 -11.19
N ILE A 3 7.87 13.99 -11.79
CA ILE A 3 7.36 12.75 -11.17
C ILE A 3 8.54 11.84 -10.83
N GLY A 4 8.62 11.38 -9.58
CA GLY A 4 9.48 10.26 -9.18
C GLY A 4 8.68 8.99 -9.04
N VAL A 5 9.31 7.83 -9.20
CA VAL A 5 8.70 6.51 -8.99
C VAL A 5 9.45 5.78 -7.89
N VAL A 6 8.72 5.19 -6.95
CA VAL A 6 9.23 4.28 -5.91
C VAL A 6 8.57 2.92 -6.07
N ILE A 7 9.37 1.88 -6.26
CA ILE A 7 8.93 0.49 -6.38
C ILE A 7 9.57 -0.32 -5.27
N VAL A 8 8.78 -1.16 -4.59
CA VAL A 8 9.29 -2.11 -3.60
C VAL A 8 9.18 -3.52 -4.16
N THR A 9 10.26 -4.30 -4.08
CA THR A 9 10.29 -5.68 -4.58
C THR A 9 10.87 -6.66 -3.56
N TYR A 10 10.33 -7.88 -3.56
CA TYR A 10 10.87 -9.00 -2.78
C TYR A 10 10.59 -10.33 -3.46
N ASN A 11 11.62 -10.98 -4.01
CA ASN A 11 11.55 -12.31 -4.64
C ASN A 11 10.45 -12.43 -5.73
N ARG A 12 10.37 -11.44 -6.64
CA ARG A 12 9.41 -11.36 -7.73
C ARG A 12 10.03 -10.78 -9.01
N LEU A 13 11.23 -11.26 -9.36
CA LEU A 13 12.02 -10.73 -10.47
C LEU A 13 11.24 -10.60 -11.77
N ASP A 14 10.45 -11.61 -12.14
CA ASP A 14 9.70 -11.58 -13.41
C ASP A 14 8.63 -10.48 -13.44
N LYS A 15 7.95 -10.24 -12.32
CA LYS A 15 6.96 -9.15 -12.21
C LYS A 15 7.63 -7.79 -12.20
N LEU A 16 8.74 -7.65 -11.48
CA LEU A 16 9.53 -6.43 -11.45
C LEU A 16 9.98 -6.01 -12.86
N LYS A 17 10.41 -6.94 -13.71
CA LYS A 17 10.78 -6.66 -15.11
C LYS A 17 9.62 -6.04 -15.90
N ILE A 18 8.40 -6.55 -15.72
CA ILE A 18 7.20 -6.01 -16.36
C ILE A 18 6.89 -4.61 -15.81
N ALA A 19 6.97 -4.43 -14.50
CA ALA A 19 6.74 -3.14 -13.85
C ALA A 19 7.71 -2.08 -14.35
N LEU A 20 9.02 -2.34 -14.34
CA LEU A 20 10.04 -1.41 -14.80
C LEU A 20 9.80 -0.99 -16.25
N ASN A 21 9.52 -1.95 -17.14
CA ASN A 21 9.21 -1.66 -18.53
C ASN A 21 7.95 -0.77 -18.69
N SER A 22 6.92 -0.95 -17.84
CA SER A 22 5.71 -0.12 -17.88
C SER A 22 5.96 1.33 -17.44
N TYR A 23 6.85 1.55 -16.47
CA TYR A 23 7.27 2.89 -16.06
C TYR A 23 8.19 3.57 -17.08
N GLU A 24 9.10 2.83 -17.70
CA GLU A 24 9.94 3.34 -18.78
C GLU A 24 9.16 3.70 -20.04
N LYS A 25 8.00 3.10 -20.27
CA LYS A 25 7.11 3.36 -21.43
C LYS A 25 6.11 4.50 -21.23
N GLN A 26 6.02 5.10 -20.03
CA GLN A 26 5.10 6.22 -19.80
C GLN A 26 5.28 7.32 -20.85
N THR A 27 4.20 7.91 -21.35
CA THR A 27 4.21 9.05 -22.30
C THR A 27 4.89 10.26 -21.68
N VAL A 28 4.64 10.53 -20.40
CA VAL A 28 5.39 11.47 -19.57
C VAL A 28 6.41 10.69 -18.76
N LYS A 29 7.70 10.84 -19.08
CA LYS A 29 8.77 10.10 -18.40
C LYS A 29 8.93 10.55 -16.96
N PRO A 30 9.11 9.61 -16.00
CA PRO A 30 9.51 9.97 -14.64
C PRO A 30 10.94 10.54 -14.63
N LYS A 31 11.23 11.39 -13.67
CA LYS A 31 12.59 11.90 -13.43
C LYS A 31 13.53 10.78 -12.96
N TYR A 32 13.01 9.93 -12.09
CA TYR A 32 13.74 8.77 -11.59
C TYR A 32 12.80 7.58 -11.35
N ILE A 33 13.38 6.39 -11.38
CA ILE A 33 12.79 5.16 -10.87
C ILE A 33 13.71 4.64 -9.77
N LEU A 34 13.22 4.68 -8.52
CA LEU A 34 13.88 4.16 -7.35
C LEU A 34 13.29 2.80 -7.00
N VAL A 35 14.12 1.76 -7.03
CA VAL A 35 13.74 0.39 -6.66
C VAL A 35 14.33 0.06 -5.30
N VAL A 36 13.47 -0.29 -4.35
CA VAL A 36 13.88 -0.86 -3.06
C VAL A 36 13.84 -2.37 -3.18
N ASN A 37 15.01 -3.00 -3.26
CA ASN A 37 15.17 -4.44 -3.18
C ASN A 37 15.20 -4.86 -1.70
N ASN A 38 14.12 -5.47 -1.25
CA ASN A 38 13.89 -5.82 0.15
C ASN A 38 14.59 -7.14 0.52
N ASN A 39 15.89 -7.26 0.16
CA ASN A 39 16.73 -8.44 0.35
C ASN A 39 16.25 -9.67 -0.43
N SER A 40 16.01 -9.52 -1.74
CA SER A 40 15.65 -10.64 -2.62
C SER A 40 16.82 -11.59 -2.85
N THR A 41 16.49 -12.87 -3.11
CA THR A 41 17.44 -14.00 -3.32
C THR A 41 17.22 -14.72 -4.65
N ASP A 42 16.41 -14.15 -5.55
CA ASP A 42 15.96 -14.75 -6.83
C ASP A 42 16.67 -14.17 -8.07
N GLY A 43 17.83 -13.53 -7.88
CA GLY A 43 18.56 -12.85 -8.96
C GLY A 43 18.13 -11.40 -9.20
N THR A 44 17.22 -10.87 -8.37
CA THR A 44 16.75 -9.47 -8.49
C THR A 44 17.90 -8.46 -8.37
N LYS A 45 18.86 -8.69 -7.48
CA LYS A 45 19.97 -7.76 -7.26
C LYS A 45 20.84 -7.65 -8.50
N GLU A 46 21.23 -8.76 -9.08
CA GLU A 46 22.07 -8.84 -10.28
C GLU A 46 21.36 -8.20 -11.48
N TYR A 47 20.08 -8.48 -11.64
CA TYR A 47 19.26 -7.87 -12.68
C TYR A 47 19.15 -6.35 -12.54
N LEU A 48 18.98 -5.83 -11.34
CA LEU A 48 18.88 -4.38 -11.08
C LEU A 48 20.19 -3.65 -11.41
N GLU A 49 21.34 -4.24 -11.13
CA GLU A 49 22.64 -3.67 -11.51
C GLU A 49 22.79 -3.60 -13.03
N GLU A 50 22.38 -4.65 -13.76
CA GLU A 50 22.34 -4.63 -15.23
C GLU A 50 21.34 -3.57 -15.75
N TRP A 51 20.12 -3.57 -15.20
CA TRP A 51 19.10 -2.58 -15.57
C TRP A 51 19.58 -1.14 -15.37
N LYS A 52 20.28 -0.87 -14.27
CA LYS A 52 20.84 0.45 -13.97
C LYS A 52 21.92 0.86 -14.96
N SER A 53 22.72 -0.08 -15.46
CA SER A 53 23.78 0.19 -16.43
C SER A 53 23.26 0.60 -17.82
N ASN A 54 22.01 0.24 -18.16
CA ASN A 54 21.38 0.61 -19.41
C ASN A 54 21.04 2.11 -19.41
N SER A 55 21.69 2.86 -20.29
CA SER A 55 21.52 4.32 -20.39
C SER A 55 20.10 4.67 -20.85
N THR A 56 19.41 5.54 -20.11
CA THR A 56 18.13 6.14 -20.46
C THR A 56 18.09 7.58 -19.93
N ASP A 57 17.11 8.38 -20.36
CA ASP A 57 16.87 9.73 -19.82
C ASP A 57 16.25 9.71 -18.40
N ILE A 58 15.98 8.52 -17.87
CA ILE A 58 15.41 8.32 -16.54
C ILE A 58 16.53 7.94 -15.56
N GLU A 59 16.65 8.66 -14.45
CA GLU A 59 17.61 8.32 -13.40
C GLU A 59 17.20 7.02 -12.72
N LYS A 60 18.09 6.02 -12.64
CA LYS A 60 17.86 4.70 -12.08
C LYS A 60 18.57 4.55 -10.74
N ILE A 61 17.79 4.34 -9.68
CA ILE A 61 18.29 4.29 -8.30
C ILE A 61 17.92 2.95 -7.67
N ILE A 62 18.87 2.31 -7.01
CA ILE A 62 18.69 1.04 -6.33
C ILE A 62 19.02 1.22 -4.85
N VAL A 63 18.10 0.79 -4.01
CA VAL A 63 18.29 0.69 -2.55
C VAL A 63 18.19 -0.79 -2.16
N ASN A 64 19.32 -1.40 -1.81
CA ASN A 64 19.36 -2.78 -1.34
C ASN A 64 19.27 -2.80 0.18
N LEU A 65 18.28 -3.50 0.75
CA LEU A 65 18.17 -3.70 2.19
C LEU A 65 18.91 -4.97 2.63
N ASP A 66 19.48 -4.94 3.83
CA ASP A 66 20.23 -6.08 4.40
C ASP A 66 19.32 -7.22 4.86
N LYS A 67 18.05 -6.97 5.05
CA LYS A 67 17.04 -7.95 5.48
C LYS A 67 15.66 -7.59 4.92
N ASN A 68 14.78 -8.59 4.84
CA ASN A 68 13.37 -8.34 4.51
C ASN A 68 12.67 -7.61 5.67
N THR A 69 12.29 -6.36 5.43
CA THR A 69 11.58 -5.48 6.38
C THR A 69 10.06 -5.44 6.15
N GLY A 70 9.55 -6.32 5.28
CA GLY A 70 8.15 -6.29 4.82
C GLY A 70 7.90 -5.16 3.82
N GLY A 71 6.70 -5.12 3.26
CA GLY A 71 6.29 -4.03 2.37
C GLY A 71 6.37 -2.66 3.06
N SER A 72 5.93 -2.59 4.31
CA SER A 72 5.94 -1.35 5.11
C SER A 72 7.34 -0.75 5.26
N GLY A 73 8.34 -1.56 5.59
CA GLY A 73 9.73 -1.11 5.70
C GLY A 73 10.32 -0.73 4.35
N GLY A 74 9.99 -1.48 3.29
CA GLY A 74 10.41 -1.18 1.93
C GLY A 74 9.88 0.18 1.45
N PHE A 75 8.58 0.45 1.61
CA PHE A 75 7.98 1.74 1.27
C PHE A 75 8.51 2.89 2.13
N TYR A 76 8.77 2.65 3.42
CA TYR A 76 9.41 3.65 4.27
C TYR A 76 10.78 4.08 3.71
N GLU A 77 11.65 3.13 3.38
CA GLU A 77 12.98 3.45 2.84
C GLU A 77 12.89 4.08 1.43
N GLY A 78 11.95 3.63 0.60
CA GLY A 78 11.72 4.22 -0.71
C GLY A 78 11.25 5.67 -0.62
N LEU A 79 10.24 5.96 0.20
CA LEU A 79 9.74 7.31 0.42
C LEU A 79 10.80 8.21 1.06
N LYS A 80 11.54 7.71 2.06
CA LYS A 80 12.64 8.44 2.70
C LYS A 80 13.70 8.87 1.68
N ASN A 81 14.16 7.96 0.84
CA ASN A 81 15.14 8.29 -0.20
C ASN A 81 14.56 9.26 -1.25
N SER A 82 13.27 9.14 -1.60
CA SER A 82 12.61 10.03 -2.56
C SER A 82 12.54 11.49 -2.09
N LEU A 83 12.61 11.75 -0.77
CA LEU A 83 12.64 13.13 -0.26
C LEU A 83 13.88 13.89 -0.67
N GLU A 84 15.00 13.22 -0.91
CA GLU A 84 16.28 13.82 -1.33
C GLU A 84 16.40 13.98 -2.85
N LEU A 85 15.48 13.39 -3.64
CA LEU A 85 15.52 13.37 -5.10
C LEU A 85 14.69 14.49 -5.72
N ASP A 86 14.99 14.87 -6.96
CA ASP A 86 14.31 15.95 -7.67
C ASP A 86 12.96 15.52 -8.24
N SER A 87 11.91 15.63 -7.43
CA SER A 87 10.53 15.44 -7.84
C SER A 87 9.58 16.33 -7.05
N GLU A 88 8.40 16.61 -7.61
CA GLU A 88 7.29 17.32 -6.95
C GLU A 88 6.23 16.31 -6.46
N TRP A 89 6.12 15.20 -7.19
CA TRP A 89 5.18 14.12 -6.91
C TRP A 89 5.91 12.78 -6.94
N VAL A 90 5.50 11.86 -6.06
CA VAL A 90 6.08 10.52 -5.94
C VAL A 90 5.00 9.49 -6.19
N TRP A 91 5.14 8.76 -7.30
CA TRP A 91 4.33 7.57 -7.56
C TRP A 91 4.88 6.39 -6.77
N VAL A 92 4.02 5.69 -6.05
CA VAL A 92 4.37 4.52 -5.24
C VAL A 92 3.68 3.26 -5.75
N ALA A 93 4.40 2.16 -5.81
CA ALA A 93 3.91 0.91 -6.37
C ALA A 93 4.61 -0.34 -5.81
N ASP A 94 3.87 -1.45 -5.82
CA ASP A 94 4.43 -2.79 -5.72
C ASP A 94 5.05 -3.24 -7.05
N ASP A 95 5.89 -4.25 -7.02
CA ASP A 95 6.57 -4.85 -8.18
C ASP A 95 5.63 -5.60 -9.17
N ASP A 96 4.35 -5.77 -8.80
CA ASP A 96 3.30 -6.37 -9.62
C ASP A 96 2.20 -5.37 -10.02
N ALA A 97 2.50 -4.07 -9.98
CA ALA A 97 1.60 -2.99 -10.36
C ALA A 97 2.09 -2.29 -11.65
N TYR A 98 1.32 -2.41 -12.73
CA TYR A 98 1.70 -1.97 -14.07
C TYR A 98 0.79 -0.83 -14.55
N PRO A 99 1.22 0.45 -14.52
CA PRO A 99 0.40 1.55 -15.03
C PRO A 99 0.25 1.47 -16.57
N LYS A 100 -0.90 1.91 -17.09
CA LYS A 100 -1.08 2.17 -18.52
C LYS A 100 -0.16 3.29 -18.95
N GLU A 101 0.25 3.32 -20.23
CA GLU A 101 1.30 4.21 -20.76
C GLU A 101 0.98 5.71 -20.60
N ASP A 102 -0.29 6.09 -20.52
CA ASP A 102 -0.77 7.47 -20.38
C ASP A 102 -1.07 7.88 -18.92
N ALA A 103 -0.81 7.00 -17.95
CA ALA A 103 -1.18 7.24 -16.55
C ALA A 103 -0.55 8.53 -15.97
N PHE A 104 0.72 8.78 -16.26
CA PHE A 104 1.41 9.98 -15.79
C PHE A 104 0.97 11.25 -16.55
N GLU A 105 0.64 11.14 -17.81
CA GLU A 105 0.11 12.25 -18.59
C GLU A 105 -1.26 12.70 -18.08
N ILE A 106 -2.16 11.75 -17.78
CA ILE A 106 -3.48 12.04 -17.19
C ILE A 106 -3.30 12.69 -15.82
N ALA A 107 -2.40 12.13 -14.98
CA ALA A 107 -2.09 12.69 -13.67
C ALA A 107 -1.55 14.12 -13.76
N GLN A 108 -0.61 14.39 -14.68
CA GLN A 108 -0.06 15.72 -14.89
C GLN A 108 -1.12 16.72 -15.32
N LYS A 109 -1.93 16.38 -16.31
CA LYS A 109 -3.04 17.25 -16.78
C LYS A 109 -4.03 17.57 -15.67
N TYR A 110 -4.35 16.58 -14.84
CA TYR A 110 -5.24 16.78 -13.71
C TYR A 110 -4.65 17.76 -12.69
N ILE A 111 -3.40 17.53 -12.26
CA ILE A 111 -2.71 18.39 -11.28
C ILE A 111 -2.56 19.83 -11.80
N GLU A 112 -2.22 20.00 -13.07
CA GLU A 112 -2.12 21.35 -13.70
C GLU A 112 -3.45 22.08 -13.73
N LYS A 113 -4.55 21.37 -14.02
CA LYS A 113 -5.92 21.93 -14.01
C LYS A 113 -6.35 22.31 -12.59
N HIS A 114 -5.94 21.57 -11.58
CA HIS A 114 -6.33 21.72 -10.16
C HIS A 114 -5.20 22.27 -9.27
N LYS A 115 -4.25 23.03 -9.85
CA LYS A 115 -3.06 23.55 -9.13
C LYS A 115 -3.37 24.44 -7.92
N GLU A 116 -4.55 25.07 -7.89
CA GLU A 116 -5.02 25.89 -6.76
C GLU A 116 -5.66 25.04 -5.65
N GLU A 117 -5.91 23.75 -5.88
CA GLU A 117 -6.44 22.85 -4.89
C GLU A 117 -5.33 22.31 -3.98
N ASN A 118 -5.63 22.16 -2.70
CA ASN A 118 -4.71 21.58 -1.74
C ASN A 118 -4.72 20.05 -1.84
N LEU A 119 -4.08 19.48 -2.87
CA LEU A 119 -4.01 18.05 -3.10
C LEU A 119 -2.87 17.40 -2.31
N SER A 120 -3.20 16.36 -1.53
CA SER A 120 -2.20 15.51 -0.86
C SER A 120 -1.81 14.29 -1.69
N ALA A 121 -2.76 13.68 -2.39
CA ALA A 121 -2.49 12.56 -3.28
C ALA A 121 -3.56 12.44 -4.35
N ILE A 122 -3.19 11.80 -5.46
CA ILE A 122 -4.11 11.33 -6.49
C ILE A 122 -3.91 9.82 -6.66
N CYS A 123 -5.00 9.11 -6.95
CA CYS A 123 -5.01 7.68 -7.12
C CYS A 123 -5.67 7.30 -8.45
N GLY A 124 -5.25 6.20 -9.04
CA GLY A 124 -5.91 5.63 -10.22
C GLY A 124 -6.89 4.50 -9.88
N THR A 125 -7.55 3.97 -10.90
CA THR A 125 -8.28 2.71 -10.86
C THR A 125 -7.28 1.55 -10.85
N VAL A 126 -7.44 0.64 -9.91
CA VAL A 126 -6.70 -0.62 -9.92
C VAL A 126 -7.54 -1.66 -10.64
N LEU A 127 -6.96 -2.27 -11.66
CA LEU A 127 -7.54 -3.36 -12.42
C LEU A 127 -6.92 -4.68 -11.95
N LYS A 128 -7.70 -5.76 -11.95
CA LYS A 128 -7.18 -7.10 -11.69
C LYS A 128 -6.23 -7.53 -12.81
N SER A 129 -5.59 -8.68 -12.67
CA SER A 129 -4.65 -9.27 -13.65
C SER A 129 -5.23 -9.45 -15.05
N ASP A 130 -6.57 -9.49 -15.21
CA ASP A 130 -7.24 -9.50 -16.49
C ASP A 130 -7.20 -8.16 -17.25
N GLY A 131 -6.71 -7.10 -16.60
CA GLY A 131 -6.58 -5.75 -17.14
C GLY A 131 -7.90 -5.01 -17.40
N THR A 132 -9.03 -5.54 -16.95
CA THR A 132 -10.38 -5.00 -17.22
C THR A 132 -11.26 -4.90 -15.98
N THR A 133 -11.21 -5.87 -15.08
CA THR A 133 -12.04 -5.88 -13.87
C THR A 133 -11.49 -4.93 -12.81
N ILE A 134 -12.32 -3.99 -12.34
CA ILE A 134 -11.94 -3.06 -11.28
C ILE A 134 -11.81 -3.81 -9.95
N ASP A 135 -10.69 -3.61 -9.26
CA ASP A 135 -10.50 -4.01 -7.87
C ASP A 135 -10.78 -2.83 -6.93
N CYS A 136 -11.98 -2.77 -6.42
CA CYS A 136 -12.42 -1.69 -5.53
C CYS A 136 -11.73 -1.71 -4.15
N SER A 137 -10.99 -2.77 -3.79
CA SER A 137 -10.39 -2.94 -2.45
C SER A 137 -9.23 -1.97 -2.15
N HIS A 138 -8.75 -1.26 -3.17
CA HIS A 138 -7.61 -0.34 -3.08
C HIS A 138 -7.98 1.09 -2.68
N ARG A 139 -9.27 1.46 -2.70
CA ARG A 139 -9.74 2.83 -2.39
C ARG A 139 -10.88 2.76 -1.38
N ARG A 140 -10.82 3.59 -0.35
CA ARG A 140 -11.81 3.56 0.73
C ARG A 140 -12.10 4.92 1.35
N LYS A 141 -13.24 5.02 2.02
CA LYS A 141 -13.57 6.12 2.94
C LYS A 141 -13.55 5.62 4.37
N ILE A 142 -12.84 6.34 5.24
CA ILE A 142 -12.69 6.03 6.66
C ILE A 142 -13.40 7.12 7.43
N TYR A 143 -14.37 6.76 8.25
CA TYR A 143 -15.14 7.71 9.05
C TYR A 143 -15.66 7.08 10.33
N THR A 144 -15.95 7.94 11.31
CA THR A 144 -16.61 7.54 12.53
C THR A 144 -18.11 7.38 12.29
N SER A 145 -18.72 6.38 12.91
CA SER A 145 -20.15 6.11 12.83
C SER A 145 -20.77 5.90 14.22
N ALA A 146 -22.07 5.69 14.27
CA ALA A 146 -22.79 5.45 15.52
C ALA A 146 -22.16 4.33 16.38
N PHE A 147 -22.39 4.37 17.67
CA PHE A 147 -21.88 3.37 18.64
C PHE A 147 -20.36 3.27 18.71
N ASN A 148 -19.64 4.40 18.52
CA ASN A 148 -18.17 4.48 18.53
C ASN A 148 -17.50 3.50 17.56
N ARG A 149 -18.10 3.29 16.39
CA ARG A 149 -17.53 2.44 15.34
C ARG A 149 -16.70 3.24 14.35
N ILE A 150 -15.69 2.60 13.80
CA ILE A 150 -14.94 3.08 12.65
C ILE A 150 -15.40 2.28 11.42
N SER A 151 -15.94 2.97 10.45
CA SER A 151 -16.34 2.40 9.16
C SER A 151 -15.27 2.65 8.12
N GLN A 152 -14.92 1.65 7.35
CA GLN A 152 -13.89 1.70 6.32
C GLN A 152 -14.36 1.02 5.02
N PRO A 153 -15.52 1.44 4.45
CA PRO A 153 -16.03 0.83 3.23
C PRO A 153 -15.07 1.12 2.06
N TYR A 154 -14.90 0.11 1.22
CA TYR A 154 -14.28 0.27 -0.07
C TYR A 154 -15.17 1.06 -1.03
N SER A 155 -14.57 1.76 -1.98
CA SER A 155 -15.27 2.38 -3.09
C SER A 155 -16.05 1.33 -3.88
N LYS A 156 -17.13 1.76 -4.52
CA LYS A 156 -18.03 0.86 -5.27
C LYS A 156 -17.78 1.03 -6.77
N PRO A 157 -18.11 0.04 -7.62
CA PRO A 157 -17.95 0.15 -9.07
C PRO A 157 -18.54 1.44 -9.65
N LYS A 158 -19.71 1.88 -9.18
CA LYS A 158 -20.34 3.13 -9.61
C LYS A 158 -19.54 4.41 -9.32
N ASP A 159 -18.63 4.38 -8.33
CA ASP A 159 -17.80 5.54 -8.02
C ASP A 159 -16.79 5.78 -9.16
N TYR A 160 -16.36 4.72 -9.84
CA TYR A 160 -15.44 4.75 -10.97
C TYR A 160 -16.08 5.16 -12.30
N GLU A 161 -17.39 5.40 -12.33
CA GLU A 161 -18.11 5.96 -13.48
C GLU A 161 -18.07 7.51 -13.49
N GLN A 162 -17.59 8.14 -12.41
CA GLN A 162 -17.41 9.58 -12.28
C GLN A 162 -16.09 10.04 -12.91
N GLU A 163 -15.93 11.33 -13.16
CA GLU A 163 -14.64 11.89 -13.59
C GLU A 163 -13.59 11.78 -12.49
N GLU A 164 -14.01 11.99 -11.23
CA GLU A 164 -13.21 11.84 -10.01
C GLU A 164 -14.10 11.57 -8.80
N PHE A 165 -13.51 11.03 -7.74
CA PHE A 165 -14.17 10.92 -6.44
C PHE A 165 -13.18 11.01 -5.29
N GLU A 166 -13.61 11.61 -4.18
CA GLU A 166 -12.77 11.80 -3.00
C GLU A 166 -12.70 10.54 -2.14
N ILE A 167 -11.52 10.25 -1.62
CA ILE A 167 -11.21 9.18 -0.66
C ILE A 167 -10.33 9.72 0.46
N ASN A 168 -10.11 8.92 1.51
CA ASN A 168 -9.12 9.21 2.56
C ASN A 168 -8.36 7.95 3.03
N GLY A 169 -8.47 6.88 2.26
CA GLY A 169 -7.70 5.65 2.43
C GLY A 169 -7.38 5.04 1.07
N PHE A 170 -6.10 4.77 0.81
CA PHE A 170 -5.60 4.12 -0.41
C PHE A 170 -4.61 3.02 -0.08
N SER A 171 -4.34 2.15 -1.07
CA SER A 171 -3.14 1.30 -1.09
C SER A 171 -2.05 1.93 -1.94
N TYR A 172 -0.79 1.50 -1.74
CA TYR A 172 0.35 1.92 -2.57
C TYR A 172 0.35 1.31 -3.98
N VAL A 173 -0.82 0.98 -4.51
CA VAL A 173 -1.01 0.51 -5.88
C VAL A 173 -1.68 1.63 -6.67
N GLY A 174 -0.94 2.22 -7.62
CA GLY A 174 -1.47 3.29 -8.47
C GLY A 174 -1.79 4.57 -7.71
N THR A 175 -0.87 5.01 -6.87
CA THR A 175 -1.01 6.22 -6.05
C THR A 175 0.17 7.16 -6.28
N MET A 176 -0.11 8.44 -6.48
CA MET A 176 0.85 9.52 -6.60
C MET A 176 0.67 10.48 -5.44
N ILE A 177 1.72 10.71 -4.65
CA ILE A 177 1.69 11.51 -3.42
C ILE A 177 2.44 12.82 -3.66
N ASN A 178 1.85 13.93 -3.23
CA ASN A 178 2.50 15.23 -3.24
C ASN A 178 3.69 15.22 -2.28
N LYS A 179 4.90 15.46 -2.80
CA LYS A 179 6.13 15.39 -2.00
C LYS A 179 6.17 16.42 -0.87
N GLU A 180 5.61 17.61 -1.08
CA GLU A 180 5.49 18.61 -0.01
C GLU A 180 4.68 18.06 1.18
N LYS A 181 3.60 17.31 0.92
CA LYS A 181 2.78 16.70 1.97
C LYS A 181 3.52 15.58 2.70
N LEU A 182 4.42 14.86 2.02
CA LEU A 182 5.29 13.87 2.69
C LEU A 182 6.21 14.51 3.74
N THR A 183 6.65 15.76 3.53
CA THR A 183 7.50 16.47 4.50
C THR A 183 6.73 17.05 5.69
N GLN A 184 5.40 17.12 5.61
CA GLN A 184 4.53 17.68 6.65
C GLN A 184 3.99 16.63 7.63
N THR A 185 4.30 15.35 7.42
CA THR A 185 3.89 14.25 8.29
C THR A 185 4.99 13.20 8.42
N GLU A 186 4.88 12.32 9.41
CA GLU A 186 5.73 11.13 9.43
C GLU A 186 5.49 10.29 8.17
N LEU A 187 6.54 9.65 7.68
CA LEU A 187 6.43 8.66 6.61
C LEU A 187 5.62 7.44 7.09
N THR A 188 5.39 6.51 6.18
CA THR A 188 4.66 5.27 6.47
C THR A 188 5.26 4.51 7.66
N LYS A 189 4.43 3.75 8.39
CA LYS A 189 4.84 3.00 9.60
C LYS A 189 5.69 1.79 9.22
N LYS A 190 7.03 1.96 9.18
CA LYS A 190 7.99 0.90 8.82
C LYS A 190 7.84 -0.39 9.65
N ASP A 191 7.42 -0.26 10.91
CA ASP A 191 7.31 -1.37 11.85
C ASP A 191 5.98 -2.13 11.74
N TYR A 192 5.11 -1.78 10.81
CA TYR A 192 3.91 -2.57 10.53
C TYR A 192 4.22 -3.89 9.84
N PHE A 193 5.34 -3.97 9.17
CA PHE A 193 5.82 -5.09 8.36
C PHE A 193 4.96 -5.35 7.12
N ILE A 194 3.64 -5.52 7.27
CA ILE A 194 2.66 -5.69 6.18
C ILE A 194 1.28 -5.27 6.65
N TYR A 195 0.47 -4.75 5.72
CA TYR A 195 -0.90 -4.27 5.91
C TYR A 195 -1.06 -3.04 6.81
N TYR A 196 -1.95 -2.16 6.41
CA TYR A 196 -2.33 -0.92 7.08
C TYR A 196 -1.28 0.20 7.08
N ASP A 197 -0.07 -0.04 6.62
CA ASP A 197 0.95 1.00 6.46
C ASP A 197 0.52 2.08 5.46
N ASP A 198 -0.05 1.67 4.33
CA ASP A 198 -0.66 2.50 3.31
C ASP A 198 -1.94 3.21 3.80
N THR A 199 -2.81 2.47 4.47
CA THR A 199 -4.07 2.97 5.01
C THR A 199 -3.85 4.02 6.11
N GLU A 200 -2.92 3.77 7.02
CA GLU A 200 -2.54 4.69 8.10
C GLU A 200 -1.90 5.96 7.53
N HIS A 201 -0.98 5.80 6.59
CA HIS A 201 -0.32 6.93 5.95
C HIS A 201 -1.29 7.78 5.12
N SER A 202 -2.14 7.16 4.31
CA SER A 202 -3.15 7.87 3.53
C SER A 202 -4.13 8.65 4.41
N TYR A 203 -4.54 8.07 5.54
CA TYR A 203 -5.44 8.75 6.47
C TYR A 203 -4.80 10.00 7.07
N ARG A 204 -3.50 9.98 7.44
CA ARG A 204 -2.77 11.18 7.88
C ARG A 204 -2.61 12.20 6.75
N LEU A 205 -2.26 11.77 5.54
CA LEU A 205 -2.17 12.64 4.37
C LEU A 205 -3.50 13.33 4.06
N SER A 206 -4.64 12.64 4.27
CA SER A 206 -5.97 13.22 4.07
C SER A 206 -6.31 14.37 5.04
N LYS A 207 -5.57 14.50 6.14
CA LYS A 207 -5.69 15.65 7.06
C LYS A 207 -4.91 16.88 6.59
N LEU A 208 -3.97 16.69 5.67
CA LEU A 208 -3.14 17.76 5.10
C LEU A 208 -3.71 18.33 3.81
N GLY A 209 -4.57 17.58 3.12
CA GLY A 209 -5.19 17.99 1.87
C GLY A 209 -6.03 16.89 1.25
N LYS A 210 -6.71 17.24 0.17
CA LYS A 210 -7.64 16.36 -0.56
C LYS A 210 -6.90 15.18 -1.18
N ILE A 211 -7.51 13.99 -1.12
CA ILE A 211 -7.08 12.80 -1.85
C ILE A 211 -8.20 12.40 -2.80
N VAL A 212 -7.88 12.29 -4.08
CA VAL A 212 -8.86 11.95 -5.12
C VAL A 212 -8.47 10.70 -5.89
N CYS A 213 -9.46 9.92 -6.27
CA CYS A 213 -9.31 8.88 -7.27
C CYS A 213 -9.76 9.42 -8.63
N ILE A 214 -8.92 9.25 -9.65
CA ILE A 214 -9.16 9.63 -11.04
C ILE A 214 -9.30 8.34 -11.84
N PRO A 215 -10.54 7.92 -12.19
CA PRO A 215 -10.77 6.61 -12.82
C PRO A 215 -10.03 6.37 -14.14
N ASN A 216 -9.74 7.41 -14.89
CA ASN A 216 -9.01 7.30 -16.14
C ASN A 216 -7.52 6.97 -15.98
N ILE A 217 -6.94 7.17 -14.81
CA ILE A 217 -5.61 6.64 -14.48
C ILE A 217 -5.77 5.16 -14.16
N GLN A 218 -5.20 4.27 -14.96
CA GLN A 218 -5.40 2.83 -14.82
C GLN A 218 -4.08 2.10 -14.53
N VAL A 219 -4.15 1.16 -13.59
CA VAL A 219 -3.01 0.31 -13.17
C VAL A 219 -3.47 -1.13 -13.09
N VAL A 220 -2.81 -2.04 -13.78
CA VAL A 220 -3.07 -3.49 -13.64
C VAL A 220 -2.28 -4.00 -12.45
N HIS A 221 -2.95 -4.64 -11.51
CA HIS A 221 -2.34 -5.29 -10.35
C HIS A 221 -2.39 -6.80 -10.53
N ASP A 222 -1.24 -7.38 -10.83
CA ASP A 222 -1.08 -8.81 -11.09
C ASP A 222 -0.83 -9.60 -9.79
N ALA A 223 -1.69 -9.35 -8.79
CA ALA A 223 -1.64 -10.08 -7.52
C ALA A 223 -2.31 -11.46 -7.64
N PRO A 224 -1.77 -12.49 -6.97
CA PRO A 224 -2.41 -13.80 -6.93
C PRO A 224 -3.74 -13.72 -6.20
N HIS A 225 -4.75 -14.44 -6.70
CA HIS A 225 -6.02 -14.60 -5.99
C HIS A 225 -5.80 -15.31 -4.65
N SER A 226 -6.27 -14.71 -3.56
CA SER A 226 -6.31 -15.38 -2.26
C SER A 226 -7.68 -16.01 -2.02
N GLU A 227 -7.71 -17.31 -1.72
CA GLU A 227 -8.95 -17.97 -1.34
C GLU A 227 -9.31 -17.65 0.12
N MET A 228 -10.62 -17.46 0.39
CA MET A 228 -11.12 -17.25 1.76
C MET A 228 -10.82 -18.44 2.69
N SER A 229 -10.68 -19.66 2.12
CA SER A 229 -10.29 -20.87 2.88
C SER A 229 -8.90 -20.77 3.52
N GLU A 230 -8.06 -19.87 3.02
CA GLU A 230 -6.69 -19.63 3.48
C GLU A 230 -6.56 -18.43 4.43
N ILE A 231 -7.66 -18.00 5.06
CA ILE A 231 -7.65 -16.84 5.97
C ILE A 231 -6.67 -17.01 7.15
N VAL A 232 -6.43 -18.24 7.60
CA VAL A 232 -5.50 -18.54 8.69
C VAL A 232 -4.07 -18.65 8.14
N LYS A 233 -3.48 -17.51 7.81
CA LYS A 233 -2.06 -17.35 7.44
C LYS A 233 -1.40 -16.38 8.40
N TRP A 234 -0.09 -16.37 8.44
CA TRP A 234 0.70 -15.46 9.30
C TRP A 234 0.30 -13.97 9.14
N LYS A 235 -0.17 -13.58 7.97
CA LYS A 235 -0.65 -12.22 7.66
C LYS A 235 -1.88 -11.80 8.49
N LEU A 236 -2.71 -12.74 8.95
CA LEU A 236 -3.90 -12.44 9.78
C LEU A 236 -3.52 -11.72 11.07
N TYR A 237 -2.38 -12.10 11.69
CA TYR A 237 -1.87 -11.42 12.88
C TYR A 237 -1.68 -9.91 12.62
N TYR A 238 -0.97 -9.57 11.55
CA TYR A 238 -0.69 -8.16 11.21
C TYR A 238 -1.95 -7.41 10.83
N LEU A 239 -2.84 -8.04 10.08
CA LEU A 239 -4.11 -7.43 9.70
C LEU A 239 -4.92 -7.01 10.93
N VAL A 240 -5.02 -7.85 11.95
CA VAL A 240 -5.74 -7.53 13.20
C VAL A 240 -4.97 -6.50 14.03
N ARG A 241 -3.67 -6.73 14.28
CA ARG A 241 -2.82 -5.84 15.09
C ARG A 241 -2.79 -4.43 14.52
N ASN A 242 -2.46 -4.30 13.23
CA ASN A 242 -2.27 -3.00 12.61
C ASN A 242 -3.58 -2.25 12.40
N THR A 243 -4.72 -2.96 12.19
CA THR A 243 -6.05 -2.33 12.21
C THR A 243 -6.30 -1.64 13.55
N LEU A 244 -6.01 -2.32 14.65
CA LEU A 244 -6.24 -1.77 15.98
C LEU A 244 -5.25 -0.65 16.31
N ASP A 245 -3.98 -0.82 15.96
CA ASP A 245 -2.94 0.21 16.15
C ASP A 245 -3.27 1.48 15.36
N PHE A 246 -3.69 1.35 14.09
CA PHE A 246 -4.18 2.47 13.29
C PHE A 246 -5.31 3.24 13.98
N ILE A 247 -6.26 2.51 14.57
CA ILE A 247 -7.39 3.12 15.26
C ILE A 247 -6.93 3.80 16.56
N HIS A 248 -6.03 3.17 17.30
CA HIS A 248 -5.46 3.73 18.53
C HIS A 248 -4.71 5.05 18.27
N LEU A 249 -3.97 5.13 17.17
CA LEU A 249 -3.17 6.31 16.82
C LEU A 249 -4.00 7.48 16.25
N ASN A 250 -5.12 7.19 15.59
CA ASN A 250 -5.82 8.18 14.77
C ASN A 250 -7.21 8.58 15.29
N PHE A 251 -7.72 7.91 16.34
CA PHE A 251 -9.06 8.16 16.88
C PHE A 251 -9.06 8.16 18.40
N ASP A 252 -10.11 8.75 19.00
CA ASP A 252 -10.26 8.77 20.46
C ASP A 252 -10.31 7.35 21.06
N GLU A 253 -9.88 7.25 22.32
CA GLU A 253 -9.84 6.00 23.10
C GLU A 253 -11.18 5.23 23.13
N LYS A 254 -12.32 5.92 23.05
CA LYS A 254 -13.65 5.28 22.98
C LYS A 254 -13.82 4.42 21.72
N TYR A 255 -13.26 4.86 20.59
CA TYR A 255 -13.29 4.08 19.35
C TYR A 255 -12.35 2.88 19.45
N PHE A 256 -11.16 3.06 19.98
CA PHE A 256 -10.20 1.98 20.18
C PHE A 256 -10.78 0.87 21.08
N LYS A 257 -11.37 1.24 22.24
CA LYS A 257 -12.03 0.27 23.13
C LYS A 257 -13.13 -0.52 22.41
N GLN A 258 -14.00 0.15 21.65
CA GLN A 258 -15.06 -0.51 20.89
C GLN A 258 -14.49 -1.43 19.80
N GLN A 259 -13.47 -0.99 19.07
CA GLN A 259 -12.87 -1.78 18.01
C GLN A 259 -12.05 -2.97 18.54
N CYS A 260 -11.50 -2.89 19.74
CA CYS A 260 -10.92 -4.06 20.43
C CYS A 260 -11.92 -5.20 20.71
N LEU A 261 -13.21 -4.94 20.63
CA LEU A 261 -14.28 -5.96 20.69
C LEU A 261 -14.74 -6.40 19.30
N GLU A 262 -14.97 -5.44 18.40
CA GLU A 262 -15.56 -5.69 17.09
C GLU A 262 -14.60 -6.35 16.10
N VAL A 263 -13.34 -5.85 16.01
CA VAL A 263 -12.35 -6.36 15.05
C VAL A 263 -12.07 -7.85 15.29
N PRO A 264 -11.69 -8.29 16.53
CA PRO A 264 -11.47 -9.70 16.78
C PRO A 264 -12.73 -10.54 16.59
N PHE A 265 -13.91 -10.03 16.95
CA PHE A 265 -15.16 -10.75 16.73
C PHE A 265 -15.38 -11.02 15.23
N LYS A 266 -15.27 -10.01 14.37
CA LYS A 266 -15.41 -10.16 12.91
C LYS A 266 -14.44 -11.19 12.34
N PHE A 267 -13.16 -11.11 12.72
CA PHE A 267 -12.16 -12.07 12.23
C PHE A 267 -12.36 -13.48 12.78
N LYS A 268 -12.78 -13.64 14.05
CA LYS A 268 -13.13 -14.95 14.61
C LYS A 268 -14.30 -15.58 13.89
N VAL A 269 -15.35 -14.80 13.55
CA VAL A 269 -16.46 -15.28 12.72
C VAL A 269 -15.97 -15.70 11.34
N ALA A 270 -15.13 -14.91 10.67
CA ALA A 270 -14.58 -15.28 9.38
C ALA A 270 -13.72 -16.57 9.45
N VAL A 271 -12.88 -16.72 10.47
CA VAL A 271 -12.12 -17.95 10.74
C VAL A 271 -13.06 -19.14 11.02
N PHE A 272 -14.16 -18.93 11.75
CA PHE A 272 -15.15 -19.97 12.00
C PHE A 272 -15.82 -20.48 10.73
N LEU A 273 -16.22 -19.56 9.84
CA LEU A 273 -16.94 -19.90 8.61
C LEU A 273 -16.02 -20.47 7.52
N PHE A 274 -14.82 -19.93 7.37
CA PHE A 274 -13.97 -20.19 6.21
C PHE A 274 -12.61 -20.82 6.54
N GLY A 275 -12.13 -20.70 7.78
CA GLY A 275 -10.80 -21.16 8.17
C GLY A 275 -10.74 -22.66 8.40
N LYS A 276 -9.67 -23.31 7.87
CA LYS A 276 -9.36 -24.73 8.13
C LYS A 276 -8.78 -24.95 9.52
N ASP A 277 -7.91 -24.04 9.99
CA ASP A 277 -7.13 -24.17 11.23
C ASP A 277 -7.65 -23.22 12.34
N LYS A 278 -8.91 -23.38 12.71
CA LYS A 278 -9.66 -22.45 13.59
C LYS A 278 -8.95 -22.13 14.90
N LYS A 279 -8.39 -23.16 15.56
CA LYS A 279 -7.69 -23.01 16.86
C LYS A 279 -6.50 -22.06 16.76
N TYR A 280 -5.69 -22.18 15.70
CA TYR A 280 -4.56 -21.31 15.47
C TYR A 280 -4.99 -19.91 15.08
N GLY A 281 -6.04 -19.78 14.25
CA GLY A 281 -6.62 -18.49 13.87
C GLY A 281 -7.11 -17.69 15.08
N TYR A 282 -7.82 -18.33 16.01
CA TYR A 282 -8.28 -17.69 17.24
C TYR A 282 -7.14 -17.24 18.13
N LYS A 283 -6.12 -18.11 18.37
CA LYS A 283 -4.93 -17.77 19.15
C LYS A 283 -4.20 -16.57 18.54
N MET A 284 -4.03 -16.57 17.23
CA MET A 284 -3.36 -15.49 16.49
C MET A 284 -4.08 -14.15 16.62
N ILE A 285 -5.44 -14.16 16.53
CA ILE A 285 -6.28 -12.98 16.71
C ILE A 285 -6.15 -12.44 18.14
N ASP A 286 -6.22 -13.30 19.16
CA ASP A 286 -6.12 -12.87 20.56
C ASP A 286 -4.74 -12.29 20.89
N GLU A 287 -3.67 -12.85 20.34
CA GLU A 287 -2.32 -12.35 20.50
C GLU A 287 -2.14 -11.00 19.78
N ALA A 288 -2.69 -10.85 18.58
CA ALA A 288 -2.68 -9.58 17.84
C ALA A 288 -3.40 -8.44 18.61
N VAL A 289 -4.54 -8.74 19.22
CA VAL A 289 -5.27 -7.78 20.08
C VAL A 289 -4.46 -7.40 21.31
N LYS A 290 -3.83 -8.38 21.97
CA LYS A 290 -2.95 -8.13 23.13
C LYS A 290 -1.80 -7.21 22.76
N ASP A 291 -1.12 -7.50 21.65
CA ASP A 291 0.04 -6.73 21.23
C ASP A 291 -0.34 -5.32 20.76
N ALA A 292 -1.48 -5.16 20.07
CA ALA A 292 -2.02 -3.83 19.74
C ALA A 292 -2.31 -2.99 21.00
N LYS A 293 -2.92 -3.58 22.03
CA LYS A 293 -3.16 -2.89 23.32
C LYS A 293 -1.87 -2.49 24.05
N LEU A 294 -0.77 -3.19 23.80
CA LEU A 294 0.55 -2.90 24.38
C LEU A 294 1.40 -1.98 23.49
N GLY A 295 0.87 -1.54 22.32
CA GLY A 295 1.62 -0.74 21.36
C GLY A 295 2.80 -1.48 20.73
N LYS A 296 2.78 -2.82 20.71
CA LYS A 296 3.84 -3.62 20.11
C LYS A 296 3.69 -3.66 18.60
N THR A 297 4.73 -3.27 17.90
CA THR A 297 4.86 -3.33 16.43
C THR A 297 6.05 -4.20 16.01
N GLY A 298 6.41 -4.19 14.74
CA GLY A 298 7.54 -4.98 14.22
C GLY A 298 7.17 -6.39 13.77
N LEU A 299 8.19 -7.12 13.32
CA LEU A 299 8.08 -8.51 12.89
C LEU A 299 7.84 -9.41 14.11
N HIS A 300 6.76 -10.19 14.08
CA HIS A 300 6.42 -11.12 15.14
C HIS A 300 7.36 -12.36 15.12
N GLU A 301 7.77 -12.83 16.27
CA GLU A 301 8.72 -13.96 16.39
C GLU A 301 8.19 -15.26 15.76
N ILE A 302 6.90 -15.53 15.93
CA ILE A 302 6.23 -16.74 15.44
C ILE A 302 5.54 -16.48 14.10
N TYR A 303 4.63 -15.51 14.04
CA TYR A 303 3.79 -15.22 12.85
C TYR A 303 4.58 -14.39 11.84
N LYS A 304 5.38 -15.04 11.02
CA LYS A 304 6.26 -14.43 9.99
C LYS A 304 6.22 -15.22 8.69
N PRO A 305 6.78 -14.72 7.59
CA PRO A 305 6.84 -15.44 6.33
C PRO A 305 7.35 -16.88 6.52
N GLY A 306 6.63 -17.85 5.92
CA GLY A 306 6.91 -19.27 6.05
C GLY A 306 6.24 -19.97 7.24
N TRP A 307 5.57 -19.26 8.14
CA TRP A 307 4.76 -19.88 9.18
C TRP A 307 3.53 -20.60 8.60
N SER A 308 3.26 -21.77 9.13
CA SER A 308 1.99 -22.50 8.92
C SER A 308 1.60 -23.24 10.21
N PRO A 309 0.30 -23.57 10.40
CA PRO A 309 -0.20 -24.23 11.61
C PRO A 309 0.47 -25.55 11.99
N ASN A 310 1.10 -26.23 11.02
CA ASN A 310 1.67 -27.58 11.15
C ASN A 310 3.20 -27.61 11.05
N LYS A 311 3.86 -26.44 11.16
CA LYS A 311 5.32 -26.32 11.19
C LYS A 311 5.82 -25.82 12.52
#